data_7c4170d342635a834ccdcca3a9652332
#
_entry.id   7c4170d342635a834ccdcca3a9652332
#
_cell.length_a   1.000
_cell.length_b   1.000
_cell.length_c   1.000
_cell.angle_alpha   90.00
_cell.angle_beta   90.00
_cell.angle_gamma   90.00
#
_symmetry.space_group_name_H-M   'P 1'
#
loop_
_entity.id
_entity.type
_entity.pdbx_description
1 polymer ?
#
loop_
_entity_poly.entity_id
_entity_poly.type
_entity_poly.pdbx_seq_one_letter_code
_entity_poly.pdbx_strand_id
1 'polypeptide(L)'
;MPALVLFSQRPRAGKTAVAVGLARRLRQGGRSALVRLGPPGDESAVADARGFASLGLAAASASQPLSAEEAAGLVKRAPETTFLLELPAGETPRPGEGSAILVERFASLDAAKALSLGKTLGASFAGLAVTAAPASRLAAVTADLAGQGIPLLAALPEDRLLAAPTIAEMAAALEADTLFLDGRADTIVERMTIASIAADPGQGYFVQFGPQAVIVRCDKPDLHLAALHTSTLCLVLTGGRMPLAYVTERAESEGVPILITAKDTPAAVRALEGLYAGGRFGGRAKAERIAQLMGEHLDNDALQKALASGRAR
;
A
#
# COMPACT_ATOMS: atom_id res chain seq x y z
N MET A 1 -3.06 -24.58 -15.28
CA MET A 1 -1.84 -23.88 -14.82
C MET A 1 -2.20 -22.93 -13.69
N PRO A 2 -1.44 -22.85 -12.58
CA PRO A 2 -1.88 -22.05 -11.44
C PRO A 2 -1.67 -20.58 -11.69
N ALA A 3 -2.69 -19.90 -12.14
CA ALA A 3 -2.74 -18.43 -12.16
C ALA A 3 -3.84 -17.97 -11.21
N LEU A 4 -3.47 -17.07 -10.29
CA LEU A 4 -4.40 -16.33 -9.44
C LEU A 4 -4.60 -14.96 -10.06
N VAL A 5 -5.84 -14.60 -10.34
CA VAL A 5 -6.19 -13.33 -10.98
C VAL A 5 -6.84 -12.41 -9.95
N LEU A 6 -6.16 -11.34 -9.57
CA LEU A 6 -6.66 -10.36 -8.62
C LEU A 6 -7.37 -9.22 -9.38
N PHE A 7 -8.61 -8.98 -9.01
CA PHE A 7 -9.42 -7.91 -9.59
C PHE A 7 -10.19 -7.15 -8.53
N SER A 8 -10.68 -5.96 -8.85
CA SER A 8 -11.52 -5.15 -7.96
C SER A 8 -12.47 -4.30 -8.77
N GLN A 9 -13.61 -3.97 -8.18
CA GLN A 9 -14.61 -3.10 -8.83
C GLN A 9 -14.20 -1.61 -8.78
N ARG A 10 -13.36 -1.25 -7.83
CA ARG A 10 -12.94 0.14 -7.58
C ARG A 10 -11.42 0.26 -7.51
N PRO A 11 -10.86 1.41 -7.86
CA PRO A 11 -9.45 1.70 -7.61
C PRO A 11 -9.17 1.71 -6.10
N ARG A 12 -7.91 1.54 -5.74
CA ARG A 12 -7.44 1.58 -4.34
C ARG A 12 -8.09 0.56 -3.40
N ALA A 13 -8.60 -0.54 -3.93
CA ALA A 13 -9.14 -1.65 -3.14
C ALA A 13 -8.08 -2.45 -2.37
N GLY A 14 -6.79 -2.19 -2.59
CA GLY A 14 -5.70 -2.92 -1.94
C GLY A 14 -5.19 -4.14 -2.71
N LYS A 15 -5.53 -4.28 -4.00
CA LYS A 15 -5.08 -5.42 -4.84
C LYS A 15 -3.58 -5.65 -4.77
N THR A 16 -2.78 -4.61 -4.97
CA THR A 16 -1.31 -4.67 -4.96
C THR A 16 -0.76 -5.19 -3.64
N ALA A 17 -1.35 -4.75 -2.51
CA ALA A 17 -0.98 -5.25 -1.19
C ALA A 17 -1.31 -6.75 -1.05
N VAL A 18 -2.54 -7.15 -1.41
CA VAL A 18 -2.97 -8.56 -1.38
C VAL A 18 -2.09 -9.42 -2.29
N ALA A 19 -1.78 -8.95 -3.50
CA ALA A 19 -0.91 -9.64 -4.45
C ALA A 19 0.48 -9.90 -3.88
N VAL A 20 1.11 -8.87 -3.29
CA VAL A 20 2.43 -8.99 -2.65
C VAL A 20 2.38 -9.93 -1.44
N GLY A 21 1.36 -9.81 -0.61
CA GLY A 21 1.19 -10.71 0.55
C GLY A 21 1.05 -12.18 0.14
N LEU A 22 0.20 -12.47 -0.84
CA LEU A 22 0.04 -13.80 -1.41
C LEU A 22 1.32 -14.32 -2.08
N ALA A 23 2.01 -13.49 -2.87
CA ALA A 23 3.25 -13.89 -3.52
C ALA A 23 4.33 -14.29 -2.51
N ARG A 24 4.48 -13.53 -1.43
CA ARG A 24 5.41 -13.85 -0.35
C ARG A 24 5.02 -15.15 0.39
N ARG A 25 3.73 -15.35 0.62
CA ARG A 25 3.23 -16.58 1.24
C ARG A 25 3.50 -17.80 0.37
N LEU A 26 3.24 -17.69 -0.92
CA LEU A 26 3.45 -18.79 -1.88
C LEU A 26 4.93 -19.14 -2.09
N ARG A 27 5.84 -18.16 -1.97
CA ARG A 27 7.30 -18.42 -2.07
C ARG A 27 7.86 -19.30 -0.96
N GLN A 28 7.17 -19.42 0.16
CA GLN A 28 7.56 -20.35 1.23
C GLN A 28 7.42 -21.82 0.81
N GLY A 29 6.54 -22.11 -0.17
CA GLY A 29 6.27 -23.47 -0.65
C GLY A 29 6.58 -23.70 -2.14
N GLY A 30 7.11 -22.69 -2.87
CA GLY A 30 7.34 -22.83 -4.30
C GLY A 30 7.74 -21.53 -4.99
N ARG A 31 7.65 -21.51 -6.32
CA ARG A 31 7.94 -20.31 -7.13
C ARG A 31 6.66 -19.51 -7.34
N SER A 32 6.69 -18.21 -7.07
CA SER A 32 5.61 -17.29 -7.39
C SER A 32 6.15 -16.03 -8.06
N ALA A 33 5.35 -15.44 -8.93
CA ALA A 33 5.71 -14.22 -9.64
C ALA A 33 4.48 -13.31 -9.81
N LEU A 34 4.67 -12.01 -9.63
CA LEU A 34 3.67 -10.98 -9.84
C LEU A 34 3.76 -10.41 -11.25
N VAL A 35 2.61 -10.18 -11.84
CA VAL A 35 2.47 -9.51 -13.12
C VAL A 35 1.35 -8.47 -13.01
N ARG A 36 1.65 -7.23 -13.35
CA ARG A 36 0.67 -6.16 -13.48
C ARG A 36 0.14 -6.15 -14.90
N LEU A 37 -1.17 -6.28 -15.07
CA LEU A 37 -1.82 -6.14 -16.38
C LEU A 37 -2.26 -4.70 -16.60
N GLY A 38 -2.18 -4.23 -17.82
CA GLY A 38 -2.61 -2.88 -18.18
C GLY A 38 -2.05 -2.42 -19.51
N PRO A 39 -2.60 -1.32 -20.05
CA PRO A 39 -2.08 -0.75 -21.29
C PRO A 39 -0.68 -0.16 -21.08
N PRO A 40 0.17 -0.19 -22.13
CA PRO A 40 1.44 0.50 -22.09
C PRO A 40 1.19 2.01 -21.89
N GLY A 41 1.92 2.64 -20.95
CA GLY A 41 1.79 4.06 -20.65
C GLY A 41 0.84 4.39 -19.48
N ASP A 42 0.14 3.43 -18.88
CA ASP A 42 -0.53 3.65 -17.60
C ASP A 42 0.51 3.81 -16.49
N GLU A 43 0.73 5.05 -16.07
CA GLU A 43 1.73 5.40 -15.05
C GLU A 43 1.52 4.65 -13.73
N SER A 44 0.26 4.39 -13.36
CA SER A 44 -0.06 3.64 -12.15
C SER A 44 0.36 2.18 -12.28
N ALA A 45 0.06 1.55 -13.42
CA ALA A 45 0.44 0.17 -13.69
C ALA A 45 1.96 0.01 -13.83
N VAL A 46 2.64 0.99 -14.44
CA VAL A 46 4.11 1.02 -14.53
C VAL A 46 4.74 1.12 -13.14
N ALA A 47 4.21 1.98 -12.27
CA ALA A 47 4.72 2.13 -10.91
C ALA A 47 4.53 0.84 -10.09
N ASP A 48 3.37 0.17 -10.21
CA ASP A 48 3.10 -1.11 -9.54
C ASP A 48 4.06 -2.20 -10.04
N ALA A 49 4.26 -2.33 -11.37
CA ALA A 49 5.18 -3.29 -11.96
C ALA A 49 6.63 -3.08 -11.49
N ARG A 50 7.09 -1.82 -11.45
CA ARG A 50 8.40 -1.45 -10.89
C ARG A 50 8.50 -1.78 -9.40
N GLY A 51 7.43 -1.54 -8.64
CA GLY A 51 7.33 -1.92 -7.24
C GLY A 51 7.50 -3.44 -7.04
N PHE A 52 6.86 -4.25 -7.87
CA PHE A 52 7.05 -5.71 -7.85
C PHE A 52 8.49 -6.11 -8.15
N ALA A 53 9.12 -5.45 -9.13
CA ALA A 53 10.51 -5.70 -9.49
C ALA A 53 11.47 -5.32 -8.35
N SER A 54 11.29 -4.17 -7.71
CA SER A 54 12.13 -3.71 -6.59
C SER A 54 12.04 -4.64 -5.37
N LEU A 55 10.88 -5.31 -5.18
CA LEU A 55 10.68 -6.32 -4.14
C LEU A 55 11.20 -7.71 -4.54
N GLY A 56 11.73 -7.86 -5.76
CA GLY A 56 12.17 -9.13 -6.32
C GLY A 56 11.00 -10.11 -6.54
N LEU A 57 9.77 -9.63 -6.67
CA LEU A 57 8.55 -10.43 -6.82
C LEU A 57 8.03 -10.48 -8.26
N ALA A 58 8.46 -9.57 -9.13
CA ALA A 58 8.07 -9.58 -10.53
C ALA A 58 8.56 -10.85 -11.25
N ALA A 59 7.83 -11.28 -12.27
CA ALA A 59 8.35 -12.21 -13.25
C ALA A 59 9.56 -11.57 -13.98
N ALA A 60 10.57 -12.35 -14.31
CA ALA A 60 11.86 -11.86 -14.85
C ALA A 60 11.73 -10.93 -16.08
N SER A 61 10.64 -11.03 -16.83
CA SER A 61 10.33 -10.20 -18.00
C SER A 61 9.29 -9.10 -17.75
N ALA A 62 8.74 -8.96 -16.53
CA ALA A 62 7.57 -8.12 -16.24
C ALA A 62 7.90 -6.94 -15.33
N SER A 63 8.95 -6.17 -15.64
CA SER A 63 9.22 -4.86 -15.00
C SER A 63 8.33 -3.73 -15.54
N GLN A 64 7.48 -4.04 -16.51
CA GLN A 64 6.45 -3.18 -17.10
C GLN A 64 5.10 -3.91 -17.09
N PRO A 65 3.97 -3.18 -17.17
CA PRO A 65 2.67 -3.81 -17.35
C PRO A 65 2.64 -4.66 -18.62
N LEU A 66 1.96 -5.79 -18.56
CA LEU A 66 1.76 -6.69 -19.70
C LEU A 66 0.32 -6.64 -20.19
N SER A 67 0.12 -6.91 -21.46
CA SER A 67 -1.20 -7.26 -22.00
C SER A 67 -1.63 -8.64 -21.51
N ALA A 68 -2.92 -8.95 -21.61
CA ALA A 68 -3.45 -10.27 -21.26
C ALA A 68 -2.84 -11.40 -22.08
N GLU A 69 -2.55 -11.15 -23.37
CA GLU A 69 -1.93 -12.13 -24.28
C GLU A 69 -0.48 -12.42 -23.89
N GLU A 70 0.32 -11.38 -23.62
CA GLU A 70 1.69 -11.52 -23.16
C GLU A 70 1.77 -12.29 -21.83
N ALA A 71 0.87 -11.97 -20.87
CA ALA A 71 0.80 -12.66 -19.60
C ALA A 71 0.41 -14.14 -19.78
N ALA A 72 -0.57 -14.44 -20.63
CA ALA A 72 -0.94 -15.82 -20.95
C ALA A 72 0.24 -16.62 -21.57
N GLY A 73 1.00 -15.97 -22.46
CA GLY A 73 2.22 -16.54 -23.01
C GLY A 73 3.30 -16.81 -21.95
N LEU A 74 3.44 -15.90 -20.98
CA LEU A 74 4.38 -16.05 -19.88
C LEU A 74 3.99 -17.21 -18.95
N VAL A 75 2.71 -17.31 -18.59
CA VAL A 75 2.17 -18.41 -17.77
C VAL A 75 2.41 -19.77 -18.42
N LYS A 76 2.21 -19.89 -19.73
CA LYS A 76 2.44 -21.11 -20.48
C LYS A 76 3.92 -21.56 -20.50
N ARG A 77 4.85 -20.60 -20.53
CA ARG A 77 6.31 -20.89 -20.59
C ARG A 77 6.93 -21.29 -19.26
N ALA A 78 6.26 -21.01 -18.14
CA ALA A 78 6.80 -21.29 -16.80
C ALA A 78 5.77 -22.03 -15.92
N PRO A 79 5.43 -23.30 -16.24
CA PRO A 79 4.36 -24.06 -15.58
C PRO A 79 4.62 -24.34 -14.09
N GLU A 80 5.89 -24.32 -13.65
CA GLU A 80 6.31 -24.49 -12.25
C GLU A 80 6.04 -23.25 -11.39
N THR A 81 5.76 -22.11 -12.01
CA THR A 81 5.59 -20.84 -11.32
C THR A 81 4.11 -20.52 -11.13
N THR A 82 3.70 -20.20 -9.92
CA THR A 82 2.37 -19.64 -9.65
C THR A 82 2.38 -18.17 -9.97
N PHE A 83 1.63 -17.78 -10.99
CA PHE A 83 1.49 -16.37 -11.37
C PHE A 83 0.33 -15.72 -10.62
N LEU A 84 0.57 -14.50 -10.13
CA LEU A 84 -0.46 -13.61 -9.60
C LEU A 84 -0.60 -12.45 -10.58
N LEU A 85 -1.73 -12.40 -11.26
CA LEU A 85 -2.04 -11.42 -12.29
C LEU A 85 -2.92 -10.34 -11.69
N GLU A 86 -2.43 -9.12 -11.61
CA GLU A 86 -3.22 -7.98 -11.10
C GLU A 86 -3.84 -7.21 -12.26
N LEU A 87 -5.19 -7.23 -12.34
CA LEU A 87 -5.97 -6.51 -13.33
C LEU A 87 -6.11 -5.01 -13.00
N PRO A 88 -6.34 -4.14 -14.00
CA PRO A 88 -6.84 -2.80 -13.78
C PRO A 88 -8.11 -2.78 -12.92
N ALA A 89 -8.37 -1.66 -12.24
CA ALA A 89 -9.60 -1.50 -11.49
C ALA A 89 -10.83 -1.43 -12.42
N GLY A 90 -11.92 -2.08 -12.02
CA GLY A 90 -13.15 -2.16 -12.82
C GLY A 90 -13.18 -3.28 -13.86
N GLU A 91 -12.04 -3.89 -14.17
CA GLU A 91 -12.00 -5.05 -15.04
C GLU A 91 -12.34 -6.32 -14.27
N THR A 92 -13.05 -7.22 -14.92
CA THR A 92 -13.43 -8.53 -14.38
C THR A 92 -12.80 -9.62 -15.25
N PRO A 93 -12.12 -10.63 -14.66
CA PRO A 93 -11.54 -11.71 -15.44
C PRO A 93 -12.63 -12.54 -16.14
N ARG A 94 -12.29 -13.17 -17.24
CA ARG A 94 -13.19 -14.11 -17.91
C ARG A 94 -13.18 -15.45 -17.19
N PRO A 95 -14.32 -16.18 -17.18
CA PRO A 95 -14.33 -17.55 -16.67
C PRO A 95 -13.29 -18.41 -17.39
N GLY A 96 -12.43 -19.09 -16.62
CA GLY A 96 -11.38 -19.95 -17.18
C GLY A 96 -9.98 -19.33 -17.31
N GLU A 97 -9.84 -18.02 -17.11
CA GLU A 97 -8.51 -17.34 -17.17
C GLU A 97 -7.63 -17.59 -15.92
N GLY A 98 -8.09 -18.39 -14.97
CA GLY A 98 -7.43 -18.71 -13.73
C GLY A 98 -8.39 -18.69 -12.54
N SER A 99 -7.84 -18.75 -11.33
CA SER A 99 -8.64 -18.63 -10.11
C SER A 99 -8.76 -17.16 -9.71
N ALA A 100 -9.96 -16.61 -9.82
CA ALA A 100 -10.26 -15.19 -9.63
C ALA A 100 -10.47 -14.83 -8.15
N ILE A 101 -9.72 -13.87 -7.66
CA ILE A 101 -9.82 -13.31 -6.31
C ILE A 101 -10.33 -11.88 -6.43
N LEU A 102 -11.54 -11.64 -5.92
CA LEU A 102 -12.08 -10.28 -5.79
C LEU A 102 -11.43 -9.61 -4.57
N VAL A 103 -10.90 -8.42 -4.75
CA VAL A 103 -10.34 -7.62 -3.66
C VAL A 103 -11.18 -6.37 -3.48
N GLU A 104 -11.76 -6.19 -2.29
CA GLU A 104 -12.59 -5.03 -1.99
C GLU A 104 -12.20 -4.43 -0.64
N ARG A 105 -12.29 -3.10 -0.55
CA ARG A 105 -12.08 -2.39 0.71
C ARG A 105 -13.35 -2.49 1.55
N PHE A 106 -13.22 -2.75 2.85
CA PHE A 106 -14.36 -2.87 3.78
C PHE A 106 -15.35 -1.71 3.66
N ALA A 107 -14.88 -0.47 3.63
CA ALA A 107 -15.72 0.73 3.56
C ALA A 107 -16.57 0.83 2.27
N SER A 108 -16.22 0.09 1.23
CA SER A 108 -16.93 0.09 -0.07
C SER A 108 -17.44 -1.29 -0.48
N LEU A 109 -17.38 -2.25 0.43
CA LEU A 109 -17.82 -3.62 0.19
C LEU A 109 -19.34 -3.68 -0.06
N ASP A 110 -19.69 -4.26 -1.20
CA ASP A 110 -21.06 -4.61 -1.58
C ASP A 110 -21.14 -6.15 -1.69
N ALA A 111 -21.65 -6.77 -0.65
CA ALA A 111 -21.74 -8.22 -0.57
C ALA A 111 -22.67 -8.82 -1.65
N ALA A 112 -23.75 -8.15 -1.99
CA ALA A 112 -24.68 -8.61 -3.03
C ALA A 112 -23.99 -8.63 -4.41
N LYS A 113 -23.22 -7.59 -4.71
CA LYS A 113 -22.41 -7.51 -5.93
C LYS A 113 -21.29 -8.54 -5.94
N ALA A 114 -20.60 -8.75 -4.82
CA ALA A 114 -19.57 -9.79 -4.69
C ALA A 114 -20.16 -11.19 -4.96
N LEU A 115 -21.32 -11.49 -4.39
CA LEU A 115 -22.03 -12.74 -4.62
C LEU A 115 -22.44 -12.90 -6.11
N SER A 116 -22.95 -11.85 -6.73
CA SER A 116 -23.32 -11.85 -8.16
C SER A 116 -22.11 -12.13 -9.05
N LEU A 117 -20.98 -11.47 -8.79
CA LEU A 117 -19.73 -11.70 -9.52
C LEU A 117 -19.23 -13.14 -9.31
N GLY A 118 -19.29 -13.66 -8.08
CA GLY A 118 -18.95 -15.05 -7.79
C GLY A 118 -19.78 -16.04 -8.59
N LYS A 119 -21.08 -15.80 -8.71
CA LYS A 119 -21.99 -16.63 -9.55
C LYS A 119 -21.62 -16.54 -11.03
N THR A 120 -21.30 -15.36 -11.54
CA THR A 120 -20.89 -15.16 -12.94
C THR A 120 -19.58 -15.88 -13.27
N LEU A 121 -18.62 -15.82 -12.37
CA LEU A 121 -17.31 -16.49 -12.53
C LEU A 121 -17.39 -18.00 -12.26
N GLY A 122 -18.41 -18.46 -11.54
CA GLY A 122 -18.64 -19.86 -11.24
C GLY A 122 -17.43 -20.53 -10.59
N ALA A 123 -17.00 -21.68 -11.12
CA ALA A 123 -15.86 -22.42 -10.59
C ALA A 123 -14.49 -21.72 -10.71
N SER A 124 -14.42 -20.57 -11.42
CA SER A 124 -13.22 -19.73 -11.46
C SER A 124 -13.15 -18.76 -10.28
N PHE A 125 -14.23 -18.54 -9.53
CA PHE A 125 -14.23 -17.66 -8.39
C PHE A 125 -13.58 -18.34 -7.17
N ALA A 126 -12.40 -17.90 -6.80
CA ALA A 126 -11.66 -18.43 -5.65
C ALA A 126 -12.12 -17.84 -4.32
N GLY A 127 -12.65 -16.62 -4.34
CA GLY A 127 -13.16 -15.96 -3.15
C GLY A 127 -12.90 -14.47 -3.10
N LEU A 128 -13.29 -13.89 -1.98
CA LEU A 128 -13.17 -12.47 -1.66
C LEU A 128 -12.02 -12.23 -0.68
N ALA A 129 -11.20 -11.22 -0.92
CA ALA A 129 -10.28 -10.65 0.05
C ALA A 129 -10.78 -9.26 0.45
N VAL A 130 -11.14 -9.09 1.72
CA VAL A 130 -11.55 -7.80 2.29
C VAL A 130 -10.33 -7.11 2.87
N THR A 131 -10.13 -5.83 2.54
CA THR A 131 -9.01 -5.02 3.03
C THR A 131 -9.49 -3.88 3.90
N ALA A 132 -8.62 -3.39 4.78
CA ALA A 132 -8.85 -2.25 5.65
C ALA A 132 -10.17 -2.36 6.43
N ALA A 133 -10.44 -3.50 7.04
CA ALA A 133 -11.55 -3.67 7.97
C ALA A 133 -11.14 -3.21 9.36
N PRO A 134 -12.00 -2.44 10.09
CA PRO A 134 -11.72 -2.13 11.49
C PRO A 134 -11.48 -3.41 12.29
N ALA A 135 -10.44 -3.46 13.11
CA ALA A 135 -10.06 -4.66 13.86
C ALA A 135 -11.24 -5.23 14.68
N SER A 136 -12.06 -4.34 15.26
CA SER A 136 -13.27 -4.72 16.01
C SER A 136 -14.38 -5.35 15.15
N ARG A 137 -14.31 -5.23 13.83
CA ARG A 137 -15.35 -5.72 12.90
C ARG A 137 -14.93 -6.98 12.14
N LEU A 138 -13.67 -7.42 12.24
CA LEU A 138 -13.15 -8.55 11.46
C LEU A 138 -13.97 -9.84 11.65
N ALA A 139 -14.24 -10.22 12.90
CA ALA A 139 -15.02 -11.43 13.20
C ALA A 139 -16.46 -11.35 12.64
N ALA A 140 -17.10 -10.18 12.80
CA ALA A 140 -18.46 -9.96 12.28
C ALA A 140 -18.49 -10.02 10.74
N VAL A 141 -17.55 -9.37 10.07
CA VAL A 141 -17.45 -9.40 8.60
C VAL A 141 -17.25 -10.83 8.09
N THR A 142 -16.38 -11.59 8.74
CA THR A 142 -16.16 -13.00 8.37
C THR A 142 -17.43 -13.83 8.53
N ALA A 143 -18.16 -13.68 9.65
CA ALA A 143 -19.40 -14.38 9.89
C ALA A 143 -20.52 -13.97 8.91
N ASP A 144 -20.66 -12.69 8.65
CA ASP A 144 -21.69 -12.14 7.75
C ASP A 144 -21.48 -12.63 6.32
N LEU A 145 -20.25 -12.62 5.81
CA LEU A 145 -19.93 -13.10 4.47
C LEU A 145 -20.11 -14.61 4.33
N ALA A 146 -19.72 -15.39 5.36
CA ALA A 146 -19.94 -16.82 5.40
C ALA A 146 -21.45 -17.16 5.42
N GLY A 147 -22.25 -16.42 6.19
CA GLY A 147 -23.70 -16.56 6.25
C GLY A 147 -24.40 -16.26 4.91
N GLN A 148 -23.78 -15.42 4.06
CA GLN A 148 -24.25 -15.12 2.71
C GLN A 148 -23.71 -16.10 1.65
N GLY A 149 -22.90 -17.08 2.03
CA GLY A 149 -22.32 -18.06 1.12
C GLY A 149 -21.20 -17.48 0.23
N ILE A 150 -20.58 -16.38 0.62
CA ILE A 150 -19.45 -15.77 -0.11
C ILE A 150 -18.16 -16.38 0.43
N PRO A 151 -17.37 -17.11 -0.40
CA PRO A 151 -16.10 -17.66 0.04
C PRO A 151 -15.13 -16.53 0.37
N LEU A 152 -14.66 -16.48 1.62
CA LEU A 152 -13.70 -15.49 2.09
C LEU A 152 -12.30 -16.08 2.04
N LEU A 153 -11.39 -15.43 1.32
CA LEU A 153 -9.99 -15.81 1.26
C LEU A 153 -9.17 -15.14 2.36
N ALA A 154 -9.45 -13.86 2.63
CA ALA A 154 -8.79 -13.10 3.69
C ALA A 154 -9.65 -11.92 4.15
N ALA A 155 -9.58 -11.59 5.45
CA ALA A 155 -10.10 -10.35 6.01
C ALA A 155 -8.95 -9.60 6.70
N LEU A 156 -8.44 -8.58 6.04
CA LEU A 156 -7.27 -7.83 6.50
C LEU A 156 -7.69 -6.59 7.29
N PRO A 157 -7.12 -6.38 8.49
CA PRO A 157 -7.41 -5.20 9.28
C PRO A 157 -6.90 -3.92 8.64
N GLU A 158 -7.45 -2.79 9.11
CA GLU A 158 -6.80 -1.50 8.93
C GLU A 158 -5.42 -1.55 9.55
N ASP A 159 -4.42 -1.08 8.80
CA ASP A 159 -3.05 -1.06 9.25
C ASP A 159 -2.41 0.29 8.94
N ARG A 160 -1.86 0.92 9.97
CA ARG A 160 -1.33 2.27 9.89
C ARG A 160 -0.10 2.33 8.97
N LEU A 161 0.80 1.35 9.06
CA LEU A 161 2.00 1.29 8.22
C LEU A 161 1.64 1.11 6.75
N LEU A 162 0.66 0.25 6.43
CA LEU A 162 0.22 0.06 5.05
C LEU A 162 -0.43 1.32 4.45
N ALA A 163 -1.12 2.10 5.27
CA ALA A 163 -1.77 3.35 4.85
C ALA A 163 -0.81 4.55 4.79
N ALA A 164 0.32 4.48 5.49
CA ALA A 164 1.22 5.62 5.66
C ALA A 164 1.94 6.01 4.37
N PRO A 165 2.12 7.33 4.10
CA PRO A 165 2.91 7.82 2.99
C PRO A 165 4.42 7.71 3.26
N THR A 166 5.21 7.81 2.20
CA THR A 166 6.64 8.07 2.27
C THR A 166 6.92 9.57 2.34
N ILE A 167 8.15 9.95 2.73
CA ILE A 167 8.57 11.37 2.71
C ILE A 167 8.50 11.93 1.29
N ALA A 168 8.85 11.16 0.27
CA ALA A 168 8.73 11.59 -1.13
C ALA A 168 7.28 11.87 -1.54
N GLU A 169 6.33 11.02 -1.13
CA GLU A 169 4.90 11.23 -1.38
C GLU A 169 4.39 12.49 -0.66
N MET A 170 4.88 12.75 0.57
CA MET A 170 4.57 13.97 1.30
C MET A 170 5.12 15.21 0.59
N ALA A 171 6.38 15.17 0.14
CA ALA A 171 7.00 16.27 -0.58
C ALA A 171 6.23 16.61 -1.87
N ALA A 172 5.84 15.60 -2.63
CA ALA A 172 5.04 15.77 -3.85
C ALA A 172 3.66 16.38 -3.57
N ALA A 173 2.93 15.89 -2.55
CA ALA A 173 1.61 16.42 -2.19
C ALA A 173 1.64 17.86 -1.67
N LEU A 174 2.74 18.22 -1.01
CA LEU A 174 2.97 19.55 -0.50
C LEU A 174 3.53 20.51 -1.56
N GLU A 175 3.95 20.00 -2.73
CA GLU A 175 4.73 20.77 -3.73
C GLU A 175 5.93 21.42 -3.06
N ALA A 176 6.63 20.65 -2.22
CA ALA A 176 7.66 21.18 -1.34
C ALA A 176 9.05 21.16 -1.97
N ASP A 177 9.81 22.22 -1.74
CA ASP A 177 11.26 22.18 -1.86
C ASP A 177 11.83 21.28 -0.77
N THR A 178 12.89 20.53 -1.08
CA THR A 178 13.43 19.54 -0.17
C THR A 178 14.91 19.79 0.16
N LEU A 179 15.27 19.64 1.43
CA LEU A 179 16.66 19.63 1.89
C LEU A 179 16.94 18.25 2.52
N PHE A 180 18.12 17.69 2.27
CA PHE A 180 18.61 16.42 2.88
C PHE A 180 17.71 15.19 2.64
N LEU A 181 17.06 15.12 1.48
CA LEU A 181 16.15 14.02 1.15
C LEU A 181 16.87 12.73 0.72
N ASP A 182 18.15 12.82 0.35
CA ASP A 182 18.93 11.69 -0.18
C ASP A 182 18.96 10.52 0.79
N GLY A 183 18.58 9.33 0.30
CA GLY A 183 18.49 8.11 1.10
C GLY A 183 17.31 8.05 2.08
N ARG A 184 16.50 9.11 2.18
CA ARG A 184 15.36 9.20 3.10
C ARG A 184 13.99 9.26 2.40
N ALA A 185 13.97 9.39 1.10
CA ALA A 185 12.76 9.56 0.30
C ALA A 185 11.71 8.46 0.55
N ASP A 186 12.13 7.22 0.70
CA ASP A 186 11.28 6.05 0.91
C ASP A 186 10.94 5.78 2.39
N THR A 187 11.37 6.63 3.31
CA THR A 187 11.03 6.50 4.73
C THR A 187 9.52 6.65 4.92
N ILE A 188 8.90 5.66 5.56
CA ILE A 188 7.45 5.65 5.83
C ILE A 188 7.15 6.49 7.06
N VAL A 189 6.14 7.35 6.94
CA VAL A 189 5.70 8.27 8.00
C VAL A 189 4.32 7.86 8.49
N GLU A 190 4.29 7.09 9.57
CA GLU A 190 3.03 6.61 10.15
C GLU A 190 2.30 7.67 10.98
N ARG A 191 3.02 8.70 11.44
CA ARG A 191 2.49 9.75 12.32
C ARG A 191 2.93 11.12 11.85
N MET A 192 2.02 12.06 11.95
CA MET A 192 2.26 13.48 11.71
C MET A 192 1.74 14.28 12.91
N THR A 193 2.53 15.24 13.36
CA THR A 193 2.16 16.12 14.47
C THR A 193 2.28 17.56 14.05
N ILE A 194 1.29 18.37 14.41
CA ILE A 194 1.31 19.80 14.17
C ILE A 194 1.90 20.48 15.41
N ALA A 195 2.99 21.20 15.23
CA ALA A 195 3.59 21.99 16.31
C ALA A 195 2.85 23.32 16.48
N SER A 196 1.97 23.37 17.45
CA SER A 196 1.13 24.54 17.76
C SER A 196 1.41 25.18 19.13
N ILE A 197 2.39 24.64 19.85
CA ILE A 197 2.72 25.02 21.24
C ILE A 197 4.02 25.82 21.31
N ALA A 198 4.35 26.38 22.47
CA ALA A 198 5.61 27.05 22.71
C ALA A 198 6.79 26.06 22.82
N ALA A 199 8.02 26.54 22.64
CA ALA A 199 9.23 25.73 22.56
C ALA A 199 9.51 24.88 23.82
N ASP A 200 9.38 25.40 25.01
CA ASP A 200 9.70 24.70 26.25
C ASP A 200 8.91 23.41 26.48
N PRO A 201 7.58 23.40 26.32
CA PRO A 201 6.81 22.16 26.33
C PRO A 201 6.95 21.34 25.02
N GLY A 202 7.57 21.89 23.97
CA GLY A 202 7.67 21.27 22.64
C GLY A 202 8.39 19.93 22.66
N GLN A 203 9.55 19.84 23.30
CA GLN A 203 10.32 18.60 23.40
C GLN A 203 9.52 17.50 24.11
N GLY A 204 8.96 17.80 25.29
CA GLY A 204 8.15 16.85 26.04
C GLY A 204 6.92 16.38 25.27
N TYR A 205 6.34 17.24 24.43
CA TYR A 205 5.22 16.90 23.58
C TYR A 205 5.61 15.96 22.44
N PHE A 206 6.69 16.29 21.70
CA PHE A 206 7.10 15.49 20.54
C PHE A 206 7.62 14.10 20.91
N VAL A 207 8.29 13.95 22.04
CA VAL A 207 8.81 12.66 22.52
C VAL A 207 7.70 11.64 22.76
N GLN A 208 6.49 12.08 23.13
CA GLN A 208 5.38 11.18 23.47
C GLN A 208 4.90 10.32 22.27
N PHE A 209 5.15 10.77 21.04
CA PHE A 209 4.58 10.14 19.85
C PHE A 209 5.53 9.21 19.09
N GLY A 210 6.80 9.12 19.52
CA GLY A 210 7.81 8.34 18.81
C GLY A 210 8.16 8.90 17.43
N PRO A 211 8.64 8.08 16.49
CA PRO A 211 9.03 8.54 15.16
C PRO A 211 7.85 9.16 14.39
N GLN A 212 8.02 10.40 13.90
CA GLN A 212 6.94 11.19 13.29
C GLN A 212 7.45 12.26 12.33
N ALA A 213 6.60 12.75 11.44
CA ALA A 213 6.81 14.04 10.78
C ALA A 213 6.25 15.16 11.66
N VAL A 214 6.98 16.27 11.75
CA VAL A 214 6.53 17.44 12.52
C VAL A 214 6.24 18.59 11.57
N ILE A 215 5.00 19.08 11.58
CA ILE A 215 4.53 20.19 10.76
C ILE A 215 4.61 21.46 11.59
N VAL A 216 5.44 22.42 11.15
CA VAL A 216 5.73 23.65 11.88
C VAL A 216 5.68 24.83 10.92
N ARG A 217 5.28 26.00 11.41
CA ARG A 217 5.42 27.25 10.67
C ARG A 217 6.91 27.64 10.52
N CYS A 218 7.27 28.16 9.37
CA CYS A 218 8.65 28.58 9.09
C CYS A 218 9.17 29.71 9.99
N ASP A 219 8.29 30.46 10.65
CA ASP A 219 8.62 31.57 11.56
C ASP A 219 8.80 31.14 13.04
N LYS A 220 8.90 29.83 13.30
CA LYS A 220 9.02 29.27 14.66
C LYS A 220 10.29 28.42 14.83
N PRO A 221 11.49 29.03 14.74
CA PRO A 221 12.75 28.29 14.79
C PRO A 221 12.98 27.52 16.10
N ASP A 222 12.44 27.99 17.22
CA ASP A 222 12.53 27.29 18.49
C ASP A 222 11.81 25.94 18.45
N LEU A 223 10.65 25.86 17.78
CA LEU A 223 9.92 24.60 17.57
C LEU A 223 10.63 23.71 16.56
N HIS A 224 11.33 24.27 15.57
CA HIS A 224 12.17 23.48 14.66
C HIS A 224 13.25 22.73 15.46
N LEU A 225 13.99 23.44 16.32
CA LEU A 225 15.01 22.81 17.17
C LEU A 225 14.40 21.81 18.14
N ALA A 226 13.28 22.15 18.79
CA ALA A 226 12.60 21.23 19.68
C ALA A 226 12.20 19.91 18.98
N ALA A 227 11.70 19.99 17.76
CA ALA A 227 11.39 18.81 16.95
C ALA A 227 12.65 18.01 16.58
N LEU A 228 13.72 18.67 16.15
CA LEU A 228 14.97 18.02 15.77
C LEU A 228 15.69 17.34 16.96
N HIS A 229 15.40 17.70 18.19
CA HIS A 229 15.90 17.01 19.39
C HIS A 229 15.12 15.72 19.72
N THR A 230 14.15 15.34 18.89
CA THR A 230 13.32 14.16 19.12
C THR A 230 13.41 13.18 17.94
N SER A 231 12.66 12.08 17.97
CA SER A 231 12.65 11.09 16.89
C SER A 231 11.89 11.61 15.65
N THR A 232 12.28 12.78 15.13
CA THR A 232 11.64 13.37 13.94
C THR A 232 12.15 12.70 12.68
N LEU A 233 11.23 12.16 11.87
CA LEU A 233 11.52 11.52 10.58
C LEU A 233 11.71 12.54 9.46
N CYS A 234 10.92 13.61 9.48
CA CYS A 234 11.11 14.79 8.63
C CYS A 234 10.44 16.01 9.26
N LEU A 235 10.96 17.19 8.93
CA LEU A 235 10.42 18.47 9.35
C LEU A 235 9.68 19.11 8.17
N VAL A 236 8.39 19.44 8.34
CA VAL A 236 7.57 20.10 7.33
C VAL A 236 7.41 21.58 7.70
N LEU A 237 8.01 22.47 6.93
CA LEU A 237 7.93 23.92 7.14
C LEU A 237 6.88 24.54 6.25
N THR A 238 5.86 25.17 6.86
CA THR A 238 4.77 25.84 6.16
C THR A 238 5.01 27.35 6.06
N GLY A 239 4.54 27.99 4.98
CA GLY A 239 4.66 29.44 4.76
C GLY A 239 5.82 29.87 3.86
N GLY A 240 6.50 28.93 3.19
CA GLY A 240 7.40 29.20 2.04
C GLY A 240 8.70 29.91 2.33
N ARG A 241 9.17 29.94 3.57
CA ARG A 241 10.45 30.58 3.91
C ARG A 241 11.49 29.54 4.28
N MET A 242 12.71 29.77 3.86
CA MET A 242 13.87 28.98 4.28
C MET A 242 14.07 29.03 5.79
N PRO A 243 14.44 27.92 6.44
CA PRO A 243 14.80 27.92 7.85
C PRO A 243 16.10 28.72 8.08
N LEU A 244 16.33 29.09 9.33
CA LEU A 244 17.59 29.75 9.74
C LEU A 244 18.76 28.77 9.61
N ALA A 245 19.97 29.27 9.35
CA ALA A 245 21.16 28.47 9.09
C ALA A 245 21.41 27.40 10.18
N TYR A 246 21.31 27.78 11.44
CA TYR A 246 21.53 26.84 12.56
C TYR A 246 20.48 25.71 12.63
N VAL A 247 19.28 25.94 12.14
CA VAL A 247 18.24 24.87 12.01
C VAL A 247 18.62 23.91 10.90
N THR A 248 19.08 24.46 9.76
CA THR A 248 19.53 23.66 8.61
C THR A 248 20.72 22.79 8.99
N GLU A 249 21.73 23.38 9.63
CA GLU A 249 22.94 22.67 10.14
C GLU A 249 22.56 21.56 11.14
N ARG A 250 21.59 21.84 12.02
CA ARG A 250 21.10 20.82 12.97
C ARG A 250 20.37 19.69 12.26
N ALA A 251 19.49 19.99 11.32
CA ALA A 251 18.75 18.98 10.56
C ALA A 251 19.71 18.08 9.75
N GLU A 252 20.73 18.67 9.13
CA GLU A 252 21.77 17.95 8.41
C GLU A 252 22.55 17.01 9.33
N SER A 253 22.98 17.50 10.50
CA SER A 253 23.73 16.70 11.47
C SER A 253 22.95 15.52 12.03
N GLU A 254 21.62 15.64 12.14
CA GLU A 254 20.70 14.58 12.59
C GLU A 254 20.21 13.69 11.42
N GLY A 255 20.52 14.06 10.17
CA GLY A 255 20.04 13.37 8.98
C GLY A 255 18.52 13.44 8.81
N VAL A 256 17.90 14.55 9.23
CA VAL A 256 16.46 14.80 9.17
C VAL A 256 16.14 15.63 7.94
N PRO A 257 15.38 15.12 6.96
CA PRO A 257 14.91 15.88 5.80
C PRO A 257 14.01 17.05 6.22
N ILE A 258 14.14 18.17 5.48
CA ILE A 258 13.23 19.32 5.61
C ILE A 258 12.43 19.45 4.33
N LEU A 259 11.10 19.52 4.46
CA LEU A 259 10.15 19.82 3.38
C LEU A 259 9.65 21.25 3.56
N ILE A 260 9.84 22.12 2.58
CA ILE A 260 9.46 23.53 2.64
C ILE A 260 8.34 23.77 1.64
N THR A 261 7.14 24.13 2.13
CA THR A 261 5.99 24.38 1.27
C THR A 261 5.47 25.81 1.42
N ALA A 262 5.05 26.40 0.30
CA ALA A 262 4.36 27.69 0.29
C ALA A 262 2.96 27.65 0.92
N LYS A 263 2.38 26.45 1.07
CA LYS A 263 1.08 26.26 1.72
C LYS A 263 1.12 26.72 3.18
N ASP A 264 0.02 27.28 3.66
CA ASP A 264 -0.18 27.52 5.09
C ASP A 264 -0.42 26.16 5.82
N THR A 265 -0.34 26.17 7.14
CA THR A 265 -0.49 24.95 7.95
C THR A 265 -1.81 24.23 7.68
N PRO A 266 -2.99 24.88 7.65
CA PRO A 266 -4.25 24.19 7.33
C PRO A 266 -4.27 23.54 5.94
N ALA A 267 -3.73 24.22 4.92
CA ALA A 267 -3.66 23.67 3.56
C ALA A 267 -2.68 22.50 3.47
N ALA A 268 -1.53 22.60 4.13
CA ALA A 268 -0.56 21.50 4.21
C ALA A 268 -1.16 20.25 4.90
N VAL A 269 -1.86 20.44 6.02
CA VAL A 269 -2.53 19.33 6.73
C VAL A 269 -3.56 18.64 5.83
N ARG A 270 -4.44 19.41 5.14
CA ARG A 270 -5.42 18.82 4.22
C ARG A 270 -4.78 18.04 3.07
N ALA A 271 -3.67 18.56 2.52
CA ALA A 271 -2.94 17.85 1.46
C ALA A 271 -2.38 16.50 1.97
N LEU A 272 -1.83 16.49 3.18
CA LEU A 272 -1.24 15.30 3.79
C LEU A 272 -2.30 14.28 4.26
N GLU A 273 -3.44 14.72 4.79
CA GLU A 273 -4.57 13.84 5.16
C GLU A 273 -5.05 13.00 3.97
N GLY A 274 -5.08 13.59 2.77
CA GLY A 274 -5.45 12.91 1.54
C GLY A 274 -4.54 11.73 1.19
N LEU A 275 -3.29 11.73 1.64
CA LEU A 275 -2.33 10.66 1.37
C LEU A 275 -2.68 9.35 2.08
N TYR A 276 -3.17 9.39 3.32
CA TYR A 276 -3.58 8.19 4.05
C TYR A 276 -4.72 7.43 3.38
N ALA A 277 -5.59 8.13 2.68
CA ALA A 277 -6.68 7.52 1.91
C ALA A 277 -6.21 7.02 0.52
N GLY A 278 -5.07 7.51 0.04
CA GLY A 278 -4.66 7.41 -1.36
C GLY A 278 -3.22 6.95 -1.62
N GLY A 279 -2.43 6.70 -0.57
CA GLY A 279 -1.04 6.28 -0.68
C GLY A 279 -0.86 5.03 -1.53
N ARG A 280 0.22 4.98 -2.30
CA ARG A 280 0.58 3.79 -3.09
C ARG A 280 1.17 2.72 -2.18
N PHE A 281 0.95 1.47 -2.57
CA PHE A 281 1.62 0.35 -1.92
C PHE A 281 3.02 0.19 -2.52
N GLY A 282 4.04 0.25 -1.68
CA GLY A 282 5.43 0.09 -2.13
C GLY A 282 6.39 -0.03 -0.94
N GLY A 283 7.63 -0.41 -1.26
CA GLY A 283 8.69 -0.52 -0.28
C GLY A 283 8.68 -1.83 0.55
N ARG A 284 9.86 -2.15 1.08
CA ARG A 284 10.12 -3.41 1.79
C ARG A 284 9.30 -3.54 3.07
N ALA A 285 9.19 -2.45 3.84
CA ALA A 285 8.47 -2.47 5.12
C ALA A 285 6.98 -2.78 4.95
N LYS A 286 6.30 -2.16 3.96
CA LYS A 286 4.90 -2.49 3.64
C LYS A 286 4.75 -3.95 3.15
N ALA A 287 5.72 -4.43 2.37
CA ALA A 287 5.71 -5.81 1.87
C ALA A 287 5.94 -6.85 2.99
N GLU A 288 6.73 -6.53 4.00
CA GLU A 288 6.91 -7.37 5.19
C GLU A 288 5.65 -7.35 6.06
N ARG A 289 5.07 -6.16 6.25
CA ARG A 289 3.84 -6.01 7.06
C ARG A 289 2.64 -6.75 6.45
N ILE A 290 2.42 -6.63 5.13
CA ILE A 290 1.32 -7.37 4.50
C ILE A 290 1.54 -8.87 4.52
N ALA A 291 2.78 -9.35 4.43
CA ALA A 291 3.09 -10.78 4.56
C ALA A 291 2.76 -11.32 5.97
N GLN A 292 3.03 -10.53 7.01
CA GLN A 292 2.63 -10.84 8.38
C GLN A 292 1.11 -10.92 8.50
N LEU A 293 0.38 -9.88 8.06
CA LEU A 293 -1.09 -9.86 8.12
C LEU A 293 -1.71 -11.01 7.32
N MET A 294 -1.13 -11.37 6.19
CA MET A 294 -1.56 -12.56 5.45
C MET A 294 -1.30 -13.85 6.22
N GLY A 295 -0.23 -13.94 7.01
CA GLY A 295 0.01 -15.07 7.88
C GLY A 295 -1.07 -15.27 8.96
N GLU A 296 -1.63 -14.15 9.43
CA GLU A 296 -2.61 -14.12 10.53
C GLU A 296 -4.06 -14.25 10.05
N HIS A 297 -4.38 -13.76 8.85
CA HIS A 297 -5.75 -13.54 8.39
C HIS A 297 -6.12 -14.26 7.09
N LEU A 298 -5.22 -15.01 6.49
CA LEU A 298 -5.47 -15.78 5.27
C LEU A 298 -6.08 -17.15 5.60
N ASP A 299 -7.16 -17.51 4.94
CA ASP A 299 -7.66 -18.88 4.92
C ASP A 299 -6.78 -19.75 3.99
N ASN A 300 -5.89 -20.55 4.59
CA ASN A 300 -4.97 -21.40 3.85
C ASN A 300 -5.70 -22.49 3.06
N ASP A 301 -6.82 -23.01 3.54
CA ASP A 301 -7.59 -24.05 2.85
C ASP A 301 -8.27 -23.45 1.61
N ALA A 302 -8.82 -22.25 1.73
CA ALA A 302 -9.37 -21.52 0.59
C ALA A 302 -8.28 -21.23 -0.46
N LEU A 303 -7.08 -20.83 -0.03
CA LEU A 303 -5.95 -20.61 -0.94
C LEU A 303 -5.56 -21.91 -1.66
N GLN A 304 -5.45 -23.05 -0.96
CA GLN A 304 -5.10 -24.33 -1.58
C GLN A 304 -6.16 -24.78 -2.59
N LYS A 305 -7.44 -24.59 -2.30
CA LYS A 305 -8.54 -24.84 -3.24
C LYS A 305 -8.43 -23.96 -4.48
N ALA A 306 -8.12 -22.67 -4.31
CA ALA A 306 -7.89 -21.76 -5.42
C ALA A 306 -6.75 -22.19 -6.33
N LEU A 307 -5.63 -22.64 -5.75
CA LEU A 307 -4.47 -23.13 -6.51
C LEU A 307 -4.79 -24.46 -7.23
N ALA A 308 -5.54 -25.36 -6.63
CA ALA A 308 -5.95 -26.61 -7.23
C ALA A 308 -6.89 -26.40 -8.43
N SER A 309 -7.88 -25.49 -8.28
CA SER A 309 -8.81 -25.13 -9.35
C SER A 309 -8.11 -24.51 -10.57
N GLY A 310 -7.05 -23.77 -10.35
CA GLY A 310 -6.23 -23.18 -11.42
C GLY A 310 -5.33 -24.21 -12.14
N ARG A 311 -5.06 -25.37 -11.55
CA ARG A 311 -4.26 -26.45 -12.16
C ARG A 311 -5.09 -27.40 -13.03
N ALA A 312 -6.36 -27.55 -12.74
CA ALA A 312 -7.25 -28.51 -13.40
C ALA A 312 -7.74 -28.07 -14.79
N ARG A 313 -7.32 -26.94 -15.27
CA ARG A 313 -7.67 -26.34 -16.58
C ARG A 313 -6.39 -25.95 -17.33
#